data_8d508236c5f649c01f619820a5b008bd
#
_entry.id   8d508236c5f649c01f619820a5b008bd
#
_cell.length_a   1.000
_cell.length_b   1.000
_cell.length_c   1.000
_cell.angle_alpha   90.00
_cell.angle_beta   90.00
_cell.angle_gamma   90.00
#
_symmetry.space_group_name_H-M   'P 1'
#
loop_
_entity.id
_entity.type
_entity.pdbx_description
1 polymer ?
#
loop_
_entity_poly.entity_id
_entity_poly.type
_entity_poly.pdbx_seq_one_letter_code
_entity_poly.pdbx_strand_id
1 'polypeptide(L)'
;MDIRDLLLKNVMIMDLKGTSKEAVIDEMVAKYHAEGIVTDENEYRQDILKREAESTTGIGEGIAMPHAKDSAVTRATVLFAKSDQGVAFNALDGQPVHLFFMIAAPEGANNEHLAALAALSSLLINPKLVADLKQAKTPDDVLALFGKAQAEKEAKDKAEEAKEKAQEEQEKADKQAEFKAEKRQERPFIVAVTACPTGIAHTYMAEAALKETAEKLGVDIKVETNGSEGIKHKLTDSD
;
A
#
# COMPACT_ATOMS: atom_id res chain seq x y z
N MET A 1 -11.98 0.96 0.66
CA MET A 1 -13.21 1.77 0.48
C MET A 1 -13.04 2.59 -0.79
N ASP A 2 -13.99 2.54 -1.69
CA ASP A 2 -13.97 3.39 -2.89
C ASP A 2 -14.54 4.77 -2.53
N ILE A 3 -13.76 5.84 -2.73
CA ILE A 3 -14.20 7.21 -2.40
C ILE A 3 -15.43 7.62 -3.21
N ARG A 4 -15.64 7.01 -4.38
CA ARG A 4 -16.79 7.30 -5.26
C ARG A 4 -18.12 6.90 -4.63
N ASP A 5 -18.13 5.96 -3.67
CA ASP A 5 -19.34 5.56 -2.95
C ASP A 5 -19.83 6.68 -2.02
N LEU A 6 -18.94 7.56 -1.61
CA LEU A 6 -19.24 8.74 -0.78
C LEU A 6 -19.44 10.02 -1.57
N LEU A 7 -18.88 10.11 -2.79
CA LEU A 7 -18.97 11.27 -3.68
C LEU A 7 -20.24 11.21 -4.52
N LEU A 8 -21.29 11.87 -4.07
CA LEU A 8 -22.58 11.86 -4.76
C LEU A 8 -22.69 13.03 -5.73
N LYS A 9 -23.07 12.76 -7.00
CA LYS A 9 -23.21 13.78 -8.04
C LYS A 9 -24.16 14.92 -7.66
N ASN A 10 -25.27 14.58 -7.03
CA ASN A 10 -26.32 15.54 -6.67
C ASN A 10 -25.91 16.53 -5.58
N VAL A 11 -24.88 16.21 -4.75
CA VAL A 11 -24.37 17.16 -3.76
C VAL A 11 -23.17 17.98 -4.26
N MET A 12 -22.65 17.73 -5.46
CA MET A 12 -21.52 18.50 -5.99
C MET A 12 -21.90 19.92 -6.37
N ILE A 13 -21.00 20.87 -6.10
CA ILE A 13 -21.14 22.29 -6.46
C ILE A 13 -19.96 22.66 -7.38
N MET A 14 -20.24 22.74 -8.70
CA MET A 14 -19.19 22.99 -9.69
C MET A 14 -18.80 24.46 -9.82
N ASP A 15 -19.57 25.38 -9.21
CA ASP A 15 -19.36 26.81 -9.26
C ASP A 15 -19.87 27.46 -7.96
N LEU A 16 -19.00 27.40 -6.91
CA LEU A 16 -19.25 28.04 -5.61
C LEU A 16 -19.38 29.56 -5.77
N LYS A 17 -20.40 30.14 -5.13
CA LYS A 17 -20.66 31.57 -5.13
C LYS A 17 -20.12 32.27 -3.87
N GLY A 18 -19.94 31.54 -2.80
CA GLY A 18 -19.37 32.09 -1.57
C GLY A 18 -17.95 32.61 -1.77
N THR A 19 -17.68 33.81 -1.28
CA THR A 19 -16.38 34.50 -1.40
C THR A 19 -15.61 34.58 -0.07
N SER A 20 -16.22 34.16 1.02
CA SER A 20 -15.58 34.03 2.34
C SER A 20 -15.68 32.61 2.87
N LYS A 21 -14.87 32.29 3.89
CA LYS A 21 -14.89 30.97 4.56
C LYS A 21 -16.31 30.60 5.01
N GLU A 22 -16.97 31.50 5.70
CA GLU A 22 -18.31 31.29 6.26
C GLU A 22 -19.32 31.09 5.13
N ALA A 23 -19.29 31.95 4.10
CA ALA A 23 -20.22 31.87 2.97
C ALA A 23 -20.09 30.55 2.19
N VAL A 24 -18.87 30.02 2.03
CA VAL A 24 -18.63 28.73 1.38
C VAL A 24 -19.15 27.59 2.25
N ILE A 25 -18.92 27.63 3.56
CA ILE A 25 -19.46 26.62 4.48
C ILE A 25 -20.98 26.65 4.44
N ASP A 26 -21.60 27.83 4.49
CA ASP A 26 -23.05 28.00 4.43
C ASP A 26 -23.63 27.41 3.14
N GLU A 27 -23.04 27.70 1.97
CA GLU A 27 -23.48 27.20 0.69
C GLU A 27 -23.39 25.65 0.60
N MET A 28 -22.32 25.07 1.13
CA MET A 28 -22.14 23.62 1.15
C MET A 28 -23.10 22.92 2.12
N VAL A 29 -23.33 23.51 3.29
CA VAL A 29 -24.27 22.98 4.29
C VAL A 29 -25.71 23.07 3.77
N ALA A 30 -26.11 24.19 3.17
CA ALA A 30 -27.41 24.33 2.51
C ALA A 30 -27.60 23.29 1.39
N LYS A 31 -26.55 23.00 0.63
CA LYS A 31 -26.61 21.94 -0.40
C LYS A 31 -26.85 20.56 0.23
N TYR A 32 -26.17 20.22 1.29
CA TYR A 32 -26.41 18.98 2.02
C TYR A 32 -27.83 18.87 2.56
N HIS A 33 -28.36 19.98 3.10
CA HIS A 33 -29.72 20.00 3.62
C HIS A 33 -30.75 19.82 2.49
N ALA A 34 -30.59 20.53 1.37
CA ALA A 34 -31.47 20.42 0.21
C ALA A 34 -31.53 19.00 -0.39
N GLU A 35 -30.45 18.23 -0.28
CA GLU A 35 -30.34 16.84 -0.77
C GLU A 35 -30.65 15.79 0.31
N GLY A 36 -31.09 16.21 1.50
CA GLY A 36 -31.50 15.32 2.59
C GLY A 36 -30.35 14.55 3.27
N ILE A 37 -29.12 14.99 3.07
CA ILE A 37 -27.94 14.45 3.77
C ILE A 37 -27.90 14.95 5.21
N VAL A 38 -28.26 16.20 5.42
CA VAL A 38 -28.35 16.86 6.72
C VAL A 38 -29.79 17.23 7.00
N THR A 39 -30.32 16.87 8.16
CA THR A 39 -31.70 17.13 8.56
C THR A 39 -31.87 18.48 9.28
N ASP A 40 -30.82 18.94 10.00
CA ASP A 40 -30.76 20.25 10.65
C ASP A 40 -29.53 21.02 10.15
N GLU A 41 -29.81 22.01 9.31
CA GLU A 41 -28.77 22.87 8.71
C GLU A 41 -28.00 23.68 9.75
N ASN A 42 -28.71 24.21 10.75
CA ASN A 42 -28.08 25.06 11.77
C ASN A 42 -27.19 24.25 12.72
N GLU A 43 -27.64 23.06 13.15
CA GLU A 43 -26.87 22.18 14.01
C GLU A 43 -25.56 21.79 13.30
N TYR A 44 -25.66 21.23 12.10
CA TYR A 44 -24.48 20.79 11.35
C TYR A 44 -23.51 21.92 11.01
N ARG A 45 -24.05 23.10 10.65
CA ARG A 45 -23.24 24.31 10.43
C ARG A 45 -22.41 24.68 11.66
N GLN A 46 -23.03 24.67 12.83
CA GLN A 46 -22.33 24.98 14.08
C GLN A 46 -21.20 24.01 14.38
N ASP A 47 -21.40 22.72 14.13
CA ASP A 47 -20.36 21.70 14.35
C ASP A 47 -19.21 21.83 13.35
N ILE A 48 -19.48 22.14 12.08
CA ILE A 48 -18.44 22.49 11.09
C ILE A 48 -17.62 23.71 11.58
N LEU A 49 -18.27 24.79 12.00
CA LEU A 49 -17.60 26.00 12.46
C LEU A 49 -16.81 25.77 13.75
N LYS A 50 -17.34 24.98 14.68
CA LYS A 50 -16.65 24.59 15.92
C LYS A 50 -15.39 23.80 15.58
N ARG A 51 -15.48 22.81 14.68
CA ARG A 51 -14.31 22.05 14.23
C ARG A 51 -13.28 22.94 13.53
N GLU A 52 -13.70 23.87 12.70
CA GLU A 52 -12.84 24.81 12.00
C GLU A 52 -12.13 25.80 12.96
N ALA A 53 -12.77 26.14 14.06
CA ALA A 53 -12.20 27.01 15.10
C ALA A 53 -11.07 26.32 15.89
N GLU A 54 -11.05 25.00 16.00
CA GLU A 54 -9.97 24.25 16.65
C GLU A 54 -8.66 24.35 15.86
N SER A 55 -8.76 24.18 14.55
CA SER A 55 -7.66 24.35 13.60
C SER A 55 -8.25 24.40 12.19
N THR A 56 -7.62 25.18 11.31
CA THR A 56 -8.09 25.28 9.93
C THR A 56 -8.10 23.91 9.23
N THR A 57 -9.15 23.67 8.47
CA THR A 57 -9.26 22.51 7.58
C THR A 57 -8.73 22.77 6.17
N GLY A 58 -8.23 23.98 5.91
CA GLY A 58 -7.50 24.32 4.69
C GLY A 58 -6.08 23.76 4.76
N ILE A 59 -5.84 22.66 4.04
CA ILE A 59 -4.60 21.88 4.15
C ILE A 59 -3.44 22.39 3.28
N GLY A 60 -3.71 23.40 2.45
CA GLY A 60 -2.76 23.90 1.46
C GLY A 60 -3.05 23.36 0.05
N GLU A 61 -2.19 23.70 -0.92
CA GLU A 61 -2.31 23.31 -2.33
C GLU A 61 -3.64 23.72 -2.98
N GLY A 62 -4.33 24.68 -2.36
CA GLY A 62 -5.65 25.15 -2.79
C GLY A 62 -6.81 24.21 -2.42
N ILE A 63 -6.63 23.40 -1.37
CA ILE A 63 -7.61 22.40 -0.91
C ILE A 63 -8.04 22.70 0.54
N ALA A 64 -9.35 22.55 0.80
CA ALA A 64 -9.88 22.47 2.17
C ALA A 64 -10.79 21.23 2.31
N MET A 65 -10.76 20.67 3.52
CA MET A 65 -11.59 19.51 3.89
C MET A 65 -12.42 19.81 5.17
N PRO A 66 -13.41 20.71 5.13
CA PRO A 66 -14.33 20.91 6.24
C PRO A 66 -15.02 19.59 6.59
N HIS A 67 -15.11 19.26 7.90
CA HIS A 67 -15.71 17.99 8.28
C HIS A 67 -16.31 18.05 9.68
N ALA A 68 -17.42 17.37 9.89
CA ALA A 68 -18.01 17.16 11.20
C ALA A 68 -18.71 15.81 11.29
N LYS A 69 -18.89 15.35 12.53
CA LYS A 69 -19.80 14.25 12.88
C LYS A 69 -20.95 14.86 13.66
N ASP A 70 -22.17 14.54 13.24
CA ASP A 70 -23.35 15.18 13.80
C ASP A 70 -24.54 14.21 13.72
N SER A 71 -25.44 14.31 14.71
CA SER A 71 -26.68 13.53 14.77
C SER A 71 -27.67 13.90 13.65
N ALA A 72 -27.59 15.12 13.12
CA ALA A 72 -28.38 15.57 11.97
C ALA A 72 -27.94 14.96 10.64
N VAL A 73 -26.81 14.24 10.59
CA VAL A 73 -26.32 13.60 9.35
C VAL A 73 -26.96 12.23 9.18
N THR A 74 -27.61 12.01 8.03
CA THR A 74 -28.35 10.77 7.72
C THR A 74 -27.43 9.65 7.24
N ARG A 75 -26.35 9.98 6.54
CA ARG A 75 -25.36 9.03 6.00
C ARG A 75 -24.01 9.70 5.74
N ALA A 76 -22.94 8.91 5.79
CA ALA A 76 -21.61 9.39 5.43
C ALA A 76 -21.59 9.82 3.96
N THR A 77 -21.15 11.06 3.72
CA THR A 77 -21.16 11.68 2.37
C THR A 77 -19.99 12.66 2.25
N VAL A 78 -19.42 12.72 1.06
CA VAL A 78 -18.43 13.75 0.68
C VAL A 78 -19.04 14.64 -0.39
N LEU A 79 -19.12 15.93 -0.09
CA LEU A 79 -19.49 16.97 -1.05
C LEU A 79 -18.22 17.52 -1.68
N PHE A 80 -18.16 17.51 -2.99
CA PHE A 80 -17.14 18.21 -3.76
C PHE A 80 -17.67 19.60 -4.15
N ALA A 81 -16.86 20.64 -3.92
CA ALA A 81 -17.17 21.98 -4.42
C ALA A 81 -15.92 22.66 -5.00
N LYS A 82 -16.14 23.50 -6.00
CA LYS A 82 -15.07 24.21 -6.71
C LYS A 82 -15.35 25.70 -6.79
N SER A 83 -14.30 26.51 -6.54
CA SER A 83 -14.28 27.96 -6.77
C SER A 83 -13.17 28.31 -7.76
N ASP A 84 -13.52 28.86 -8.92
CA ASP A 84 -12.53 29.26 -9.92
C ASP A 84 -11.70 30.47 -9.45
N GLN A 85 -12.31 31.36 -8.67
CA GLN A 85 -11.61 32.55 -8.15
C GLN A 85 -10.72 32.25 -6.93
N GLY A 86 -11.00 31.17 -6.23
CA GLY A 86 -10.38 30.85 -4.94
C GLY A 86 -10.96 31.66 -3.79
N VAL A 87 -10.90 31.12 -2.60
CA VAL A 87 -11.47 31.69 -1.37
C VAL A 87 -10.39 31.78 -0.29
N ALA A 88 -10.33 32.90 0.42
CA ALA A 88 -9.47 33.06 1.59
C ALA A 88 -10.02 32.20 2.76
N PHE A 89 -9.51 30.97 2.88
CA PHE A 89 -9.99 29.98 3.84
C PHE A 89 -9.07 29.82 5.05
N ASN A 90 -8.02 30.64 5.17
CA ASN A 90 -6.94 30.53 6.15
C ASN A 90 -6.21 29.18 6.05
N ALA A 91 -5.96 28.72 4.84
CA ALA A 91 -5.20 27.49 4.62
C ALA A 91 -3.78 27.56 5.21
N LEU A 92 -3.21 26.41 5.54
CA LEU A 92 -1.90 26.31 6.20
C LEU A 92 -0.75 26.97 5.43
N ASP A 93 -0.85 27.03 4.11
CA ASP A 93 0.11 27.68 3.20
C ASP A 93 -0.22 29.16 2.91
N GLY A 94 -1.31 29.68 3.48
CA GLY A 94 -1.79 31.03 3.26
C GLY A 94 -2.33 31.31 1.85
N GLN A 95 -2.47 30.28 1.01
CA GLN A 95 -2.98 30.44 -0.35
C GLN A 95 -4.50 30.30 -0.41
N PRO A 96 -5.15 30.90 -1.45
CA PRO A 96 -6.57 30.70 -1.68
C PRO A 96 -6.93 29.23 -1.94
N VAL A 97 -8.07 28.81 -1.40
CA VAL A 97 -8.63 27.47 -1.62
C VAL A 97 -9.56 27.48 -2.82
N HIS A 98 -9.35 26.53 -3.74
CA HIS A 98 -10.13 26.34 -4.95
C HIS A 98 -11.01 25.10 -4.92
N LEU A 99 -10.57 24.06 -4.19
CA LEU A 99 -11.26 22.78 -4.09
C LEU A 99 -11.67 22.51 -2.64
N PHE A 100 -12.92 22.19 -2.45
CA PHE A 100 -13.50 21.91 -1.14
C PHE A 100 -14.07 20.48 -1.13
N PHE A 101 -13.77 19.75 -0.07
CA PHE A 101 -14.31 18.42 0.18
C PHE A 101 -14.95 18.43 1.57
N MET A 102 -16.24 18.77 1.64
CA MET A 102 -16.96 18.72 2.92
C MET A 102 -17.35 17.26 3.23
N ILE A 103 -16.98 16.78 4.41
CA ILE A 103 -17.25 15.41 4.84
C ILE A 103 -18.27 15.42 5.97
N ALA A 104 -19.46 14.88 5.69
CA ALA A 104 -20.50 14.65 6.67
C ALA A 104 -20.50 13.18 7.10
N ALA A 105 -20.56 12.91 8.40
CA ALA A 105 -20.68 11.56 8.95
C ALA A 105 -21.70 11.54 10.10
N PRO A 106 -22.54 10.52 10.20
CA PRO A 106 -23.44 10.33 11.34
C PRO A 106 -22.66 10.24 12.65
N GLU A 107 -23.29 10.66 13.76
CA GLU A 107 -22.74 10.44 15.08
C GLU A 107 -22.53 8.92 15.31
N GLY A 108 -21.35 8.57 15.81
CA GLY A 108 -20.95 7.15 16.01
C GLY A 108 -20.25 6.50 14.80
N ALA A 109 -20.34 7.05 13.60
CA ALA A 109 -19.66 6.53 12.40
C ALA A 109 -18.15 6.92 12.35
N ASN A 110 -17.42 6.64 13.41
CA ASN A 110 -16.01 7.05 13.53
C ASN A 110 -15.10 6.41 12.46
N ASN A 111 -15.30 5.14 12.18
CA ASN A 111 -14.46 4.40 11.22
C ASN A 111 -14.69 4.90 9.79
N GLU A 112 -15.94 5.19 9.40
CA GLU A 112 -16.30 5.68 8.09
C GLU A 112 -15.77 7.10 7.85
N HIS A 113 -15.88 7.96 8.86
CA HIS A 113 -15.33 9.32 8.83
C HIS A 113 -13.80 9.32 8.63
N LEU A 114 -13.07 8.56 9.46
CA LEU A 114 -11.61 8.45 9.35
C LEU A 114 -11.19 7.82 8.03
N ALA A 115 -11.93 6.83 7.56
CA ALA A 115 -11.66 6.18 6.28
C ALA A 115 -11.87 7.14 5.09
N ALA A 116 -12.91 7.99 5.14
CA ALA A 116 -13.16 9.02 4.13
C ALA A 116 -12.01 10.05 4.08
N LEU A 117 -11.61 10.57 5.26
CA LEU A 117 -10.48 11.50 5.38
C LEU A 117 -9.18 10.89 4.83
N ALA A 118 -8.86 9.65 5.23
CA ALA A 118 -7.66 8.97 4.79
C ALA A 118 -7.66 8.69 3.29
N ALA A 119 -8.80 8.22 2.73
CA ALA A 119 -8.93 7.96 1.30
C ALA A 119 -8.74 9.24 0.48
N LEU A 120 -9.44 10.31 0.84
CA LEU A 120 -9.28 11.60 0.17
C LEU A 120 -7.85 12.13 0.26
N SER A 121 -7.29 12.23 1.46
CA SER A 121 -5.93 12.74 1.68
C SER A 121 -4.91 11.96 0.84
N SER A 122 -5.02 10.63 0.80
CA SER A 122 -4.10 9.78 0.04
C SER A 122 -4.16 9.97 -1.47
N LEU A 123 -5.32 10.34 -2.02
CA LEU A 123 -5.49 10.62 -3.45
C LEU A 123 -5.09 12.06 -3.79
N LEU A 124 -5.42 13.03 -2.91
CA LEU A 124 -5.15 14.45 -3.12
C LEU A 124 -3.66 14.83 -2.95
N ILE A 125 -2.81 13.94 -2.44
CA ILE A 125 -1.34 14.09 -2.51
C ILE A 125 -0.85 14.12 -3.97
N ASN A 126 -1.61 13.57 -4.92
CA ASN A 126 -1.25 13.59 -6.34
C ASN A 126 -1.52 14.97 -6.96
N PRO A 127 -0.49 15.78 -7.27
CA PRO A 127 -0.68 17.15 -7.78
C PRO A 127 -1.34 17.17 -9.15
N LYS A 128 -1.19 16.09 -9.92
CA LYS A 128 -1.88 15.95 -11.22
C LYS A 128 -3.39 15.83 -11.03
N LEU A 129 -3.84 15.00 -10.08
CA LEU A 129 -5.26 14.88 -9.77
C LEU A 129 -5.84 16.23 -9.34
N VAL A 130 -5.15 16.97 -8.47
CA VAL A 130 -5.58 18.30 -7.99
C VAL A 130 -5.68 19.28 -9.16
N ALA A 131 -4.72 19.30 -10.07
CA ALA A 131 -4.76 20.16 -11.26
C ALA A 131 -5.93 19.79 -12.19
N ASP A 132 -6.14 18.49 -12.42
CA ASP A 132 -7.23 18.01 -13.27
C ASP A 132 -8.61 18.32 -12.64
N LEU A 133 -8.77 18.19 -11.32
CA LEU A 133 -10.00 18.54 -10.59
C LEU A 133 -10.33 20.04 -10.69
N LYS A 134 -9.31 20.92 -10.65
CA LYS A 134 -9.52 22.36 -10.88
C LYS A 134 -10.07 22.67 -12.27
N GLN A 135 -9.82 21.81 -13.25
CA GLN A 135 -10.32 21.94 -14.63
C GLN A 135 -11.62 21.19 -14.90
N ALA A 136 -12.08 20.35 -13.99
CA ALA A 136 -13.31 19.58 -14.13
C ALA A 136 -14.52 20.52 -14.30
N LYS A 137 -15.42 20.19 -15.23
CA LYS A 137 -16.59 21.00 -15.56
C LYS A 137 -17.90 20.37 -15.10
N THR A 138 -17.91 19.07 -14.94
CA THR A 138 -19.11 18.31 -14.58
C THR A 138 -18.84 17.36 -13.41
N PRO A 139 -19.87 16.97 -12.65
CA PRO A 139 -19.73 15.93 -11.63
C PRO A 139 -19.20 14.60 -12.19
N ASP A 140 -19.50 14.28 -13.45
CA ASP A 140 -19.00 13.08 -14.11
C ASP A 140 -17.48 13.13 -14.32
N ASP A 141 -16.95 14.30 -14.69
CA ASP A 141 -15.50 14.49 -14.79
C ASP A 141 -14.82 14.23 -13.44
N VAL A 142 -15.37 14.76 -12.36
CA VAL A 142 -14.85 14.58 -11.01
C VAL A 142 -14.81 13.10 -10.63
N LEU A 143 -15.90 12.36 -10.83
CA LEU A 143 -15.96 10.92 -10.54
C LEU A 143 -15.00 10.10 -11.41
N ALA A 144 -14.86 10.46 -12.67
CA ALA A 144 -13.93 9.79 -13.59
C ALA A 144 -12.47 10.01 -13.15
N LEU A 145 -12.12 11.23 -12.74
CA LEU A 145 -10.79 11.57 -12.23
C LEU A 145 -10.45 10.79 -10.95
N PHE A 146 -11.36 10.73 -9.98
CA PHE A 146 -11.19 9.94 -8.77
C PHE A 146 -11.09 8.44 -9.05
N GLY A 147 -11.93 7.92 -9.95
CA GLY A 147 -11.87 6.51 -10.35
C GLY A 147 -10.52 6.13 -10.96
N LYS A 148 -9.99 7.00 -11.83
CA LYS A 148 -8.67 6.80 -12.42
C LYS A 148 -7.55 6.86 -11.38
N ALA A 149 -7.57 7.88 -10.52
CA ALA A 149 -6.56 8.05 -9.49
C ALA A 149 -6.55 6.89 -8.48
N GLN A 150 -7.72 6.38 -8.11
CA GLN A 150 -7.84 5.23 -7.23
C GLN A 150 -7.30 3.95 -7.89
N ALA A 151 -7.62 3.69 -9.14
CA ALA A 151 -7.10 2.54 -9.88
C ALA A 151 -5.58 2.60 -10.03
N GLU A 152 -5.01 3.78 -10.32
CA GLU A 152 -3.56 3.98 -10.40
C GLU A 152 -2.88 3.74 -9.05
N LYS A 153 -3.49 4.20 -7.95
CA LYS A 153 -2.99 3.96 -6.60
C LYS A 153 -3.01 2.47 -6.25
N GLU A 154 -4.14 1.80 -6.44
CA GLU A 154 -4.28 0.37 -6.15
C GLU A 154 -3.28 -0.49 -6.97
N ALA A 155 -3.01 -0.10 -8.21
CA ALA A 155 -2.00 -0.77 -9.03
C ALA A 155 -0.58 -0.58 -8.48
N LYS A 156 -0.26 0.63 -7.98
CA LYS A 156 1.03 0.91 -7.34
C LYS A 156 1.18 0.14 -6.03
N ASP A 157 0.18 0.20 -5.17
CA ASP A 157 0.19 -0.47 -3.86
C ASP A 157 0.39 -2.00 -4.05
N LYS A 158 -0.32 -2.62 -5.00
CA LYS A 158 -0.13 -4.04 -5.35
C LYS A 158 1.27 -4.36 -5.91
N ALA A 159 1.83 -3.46 -6.72
CA ALA A 159 3.18 -3.65 -7.25
C ALA A 159 4.25 -3.51 -6.18
N GLU A 160 4.04 -2.64 -5.19
CA GLU A 160 4.92 -2.44 -4.05
C GLU A 160 4.88 -3.63 -3.09
N GLU A 161 3.67 -4.10 -2.74
CA GLU A 161 3.50 -5.33 -1.96
C GLU A 161 4.13 -6.57 -2.63
N ALA A 162 4.02 -6.68 -3.96
CA ALA A 162 4.63 -7.79 -4.68
C ALA A 162 6.17 -7.72 -4.65
N LYS A 163 6.76 -6.52 -4.70
CA LYS A 163 8.20 -6.32 -4.56
C LYS A 163 8.68 -6.64 -3.14
N GLU A 164 7.98 -6.18 -2.12
CA GLU A 164 8.32 -6.46 -0.72
C GLU A 164 8.30 -7.97 -0.45
N LYS A 165 7.24 -8.67 -0.90
CA LYS A 165 7.17 -10.13 -0.76
C LYS A 165 8.30 -10.87 -1.48
N ALA A 166 8.63 -10.42 -2.70
CA ALA A 166 9.74 -11.01 -3.45
C ALA A 166 11.10 -10.78 -2.76
N GLN A 167 11.31 -9.61 -2.15
CA GLN A 167 12.51 -9.32 -1.37
C GLN A 167 12.59 -10.15 -0.10
N GLU A 168 11.49 -10.30 0.64
CA GLU A 168 11.44 -11.17 1.82
C GLU A 168 11.71 -12.65 1.47
N GLU A 169 11.16 -13.13 0.35
CA GLU A 169 11.41 -14.51 -0.10
C GLU A 169 12.87 -14.71 -0.49
N GLN A 170 13.47 -13.73 -1.17
CA GLN A 170 14.90 -13.77 -1.52
C GLN A 170 15.77 -13.76 -0.28
N GLU A 171 15.52 -12.88 0.69
CA GLU A 171 16.28 -12.82 1.94
C GLU A 171 16.19 -14.11 2.76
N LYS A 172 14.99 -14.74 2.79
CA LYS A 172 14.79 -16.04 3.44
C LYS A 172 15.56 -17.15 2.72
N ALA A 173 15.60 -17.11 1.38
CA ALA A 173 16.34 -18.07 0.57
C ALA A 173 17.86 -17.93 0.78
N ASP A 174 18.36 -16.70 0.80
CA ASP A 174 19.78 -16.40 1.02
C ASP A 174 20.24 -16.84 2.43
N LYS A 175 19.47 -16.52 3.47
CA LYS A 175 19.74 -17.01 4.85
C LYS A 175 19.73 -18.53 4.96
N GLN A 176 18.83 -19.18 4.21
CA GLN A 176 18.78 -20.66 4.21
C GLN A 176 19.95 -21.27 3.43
N ALA A 177 20.44 -20.57 2.39
CA ALA A 177 21.64 -21.00 1.67
C ALA A 177 22.91 -20.82 2.52
N GLU A 178 23.06 -19.71 3.25
CA GLU A 178 24.16 -19.48 4.18
C GLU A 178 24.16 -20.53 5.30
N PHE A 179 23.03 -20.80 5.93
CA PHE A 179 22.92 -21.81 6.97
C PHE A 179 23.27 -23.23 6.47
N LYS A 180 22.93 -23.55 5.23
CA LYS A 180 23.33 -24.82 4.60
C LYS A 180 24.81 -24.86 4.27
N ALA A 181 25.42 -23.74 3.89
CA ALA A 181 26.85 -23.63 3.60
C ALA A 181 27.67 -23.76 4.89
N GLU A 182 27.27 -23.10 5.99
CA GLU A 182 27.94 -23.27 7.30
C GLU A 182 27.87 -24.71 7.81
N LYS A 183 26.69 -25.35 7.73
CA LYS A 183 26.59 -26.77 8.12
C LYS A 183 27.42 -27.71 7.24
N ARG A 184 27.70 -27.34 5.99
CA ARG A 184 28.55 -28.12 5.10
C ARG A 184 30.02 -28.02 5.48
N GLN A 185 30.47 -26.87 6.00
CA GLN A 185 31.84 -26.67 6.51
C GLN A 185 32.10 -27.42 7.83
N GLU A 186 31.08 -27.72 8.61
CA GLU A 186 31.20 -28.46 9.88
C GLU A 186 31.11 -29.99 9.71
N ARG A 187 30.82 -30.49 8.49
CA ARG A 187 30.74 -31.94 8.27
C ARG A 187 32.15 -32.55 8.24
N PRO A 188 32.39 -33.61 8.98
CA PRO A 188 33.66 -34.33 8.87
C PRO A 188 33.81 -34.88 7.45
N PHE A 189 34.96 -34.61 6.84
CA PHE A 189 35.29 -35.08 5.49
C PHE A 189 36.13 -36.37 5.61
N ILE A 190 35.69 -37.44 4.93
CA ILE A 190 36.32 -38.74 4.92
C ILE A 190 36.93 -39.03 3.56
N VAL A 191 38.19 -39.45 3.55
CA VAL A 191 38.85 -39.93 2.34
C VAL A 191 38.99 -41.45 2.46
N ALA A 192 38.53 -42.16 1.45
CA ALA A 192 38.59 -43.62 1.45
C ALA A 192 39.17 -44.14 0.13
N VAL A 193 39.90 -45.25 0.19
CA VAL A 193 40.40 -45.97 -0.98
C VAL A 193 39.83 -47.37 -1.00
N THR A 194 39.24 -47.78 -2.09
CA THR A 194 38.77 -49.13 -2.33
C THR A 194 39.62 -49.79 -3.39
N ALA A 195 40.19 -50.95 -3.12
CA ALA A 195 41.03 -51.71 -4.09
C ALA A 195 40.69 -53.17 -4.04
N CYS A 196 40.63 -53.82 -5.22
CA CYS A 196 40.50 -55.25 -5.34
C CYS A 196 41.35 -55.75 -6.52
N PRO A 197 42.36 -56.62 -6.30
CA PRO A 197 43.26 -57.09 -7.35
C PRO A 197 42.59 -58.02 -8.37
N THR A 198 41.43 -58.59 -8.05
CA THR A 198 40.79 -59.64 -8.84
C THR A 198 39.38 -59.29 -9.39
N GLY A 199 38.83 -58.12 -9.08
CA GLY A 199 37.48 -57.84 -9.53
C GLY A 199 37.03 -56.37 -9.49
N ILE A 200 36.53 -55.91 -10.59
CA ILE A 200 35.97 -54.56 -10.77
C ILE A 200 34.71 -54.40 -9.92
N ALA A 201 33.83 -55.41 -9.90
CA ALA A 201 32.52 -55.36 -9.25
C ALA A 201 32.61 -55.09 -7.71
N HIS A 202 33.52 -55.74 -7.00
CA HIS A 202 33.66 -55.57 -5.54
C HIS A 202 34.14 -54.18 -5.17
N THR A 203 34.99 -53.55 -5.97
CA THR A 203 35.52 -52.23 -5.73
C THR A 203 34.41 -51.17 -5.84
N TYR A 204 33.57 -51.26 -6.85
CA TYR A 204 32.43 -50.36 -7.03
C TYR A 204 31.31 -50.62 -6.04
N MET A 205 31.06 -51.85 -5.62
CA MET A 205 30.09 -52.12 -4.54
C MET A 205 30.56 -51.55 -3.21
N ALA A 206 31.85 -51.60 -2.90
CA ALA A 206 32.41 -51.00 -1.71
C ALA A 206 32.34 -49.47 -1.74
N GLU A 207 32.62 -48.85 -2.89
CA GLU A 207 32.46 -47.43 -3.10
C GLU A 207 30.99 -46.98 -2.87
N ALA A 208 30.02 -47.68 -3.44
CA ALA A 208 28.60 -47.38 -3.31
C ALA A 208 28.15 -47.52 -1.84
N ALA A 209 28.55 -48.57 -1.15
CA ALA A 209 28.23 -48.78 0.27
C ALA A 209 28.81 -47.69 1.18
N LEU A 210 30.05 -47.26 0.92
CA LEU A 210 30.68 -46.15 1.66
C LEU A 210 29.97 -44.85 1.44
N LYS A 211 29.60 -44.50 0.22
CA LYS A 211 28.84 -43.28 -0.12
C LYS A 211 27.46 -43.29 0.54
N GLU A 212 26.72 -44.40 0.47
CA GLU A 212 25.42 -44.55 1.11
C GLU A 212 25.50 -44.40 2.64
N THR A 213 26.54 -44.99 3.24
CA THR A 213 26.77 -44.89 4.70
C THR A 213 27.15 -43.47 5.11
N ALA A 214 28.00 -42.81 4.35
CA ALA A 214 28.36 -41.41 4.57
C ALA A 214 27.16 -40.46 4.51
N GLU A 215 26.30 -40.70 3.55
CA GLU A 215 25.04 -39.94 3.42
C GLU A 215 24.14 -40.13 4.66
N LYS A 216 23.96 -41.37 5.09
CA LYS A 216 23.19 -41.69 6.32
C LYS A 216 23.78 -41.08 7.60
N LEU A 217 25.09 -40.97 7.68
CA LEU A 217 25.81 -40.39 8.82
C LEU A 217 25.99 -38.87 8.72
N GLY A 218 25.63 -38.28 7.60
CA GLY A 218 25.75 -36.82 7.37
C GLY A 218 27.23 -36.38 7.27
N VAL A 219 28.12 -37.23 6.76
CA VAL A 219 29.52 -36.92 6.51
C VAL A 219 29.80 -36.84 5.00
N ASP A 220 30.72 -35.96 4.63
CA ASP A 220 31.18 -35.90 3.23
C ASP A 220 32.29 -36.94 2.99
N ILE A 221 32.21 -37.64 1.87
CA ILE A 221 33.19 -38.68 1.54
C ILE A 221 33.69 -38.56 0.12
N LYS A 222 35.01 -38.70 -0.07
CA LYS A 222 35.64 -38.92 -1.37
C LYS A 222 36.28 -40.30 -1.41
N VAL A 223 35.91 -41.07 -2.41
CA VAL A 223 36.40 -42.46 -2.53
C VAL A 223 37.19 -42.59 -3.83
N GLU A 224 38.47 -42.99 -3.70
CA GLU A 224 39.31 -43.46 -4.81
C GLU A 224 39.06 -44.94 -5.03
N THR A 225 38.74 -45.33 -6.26
CA THR A 225 38.56 -46.75 -6.64
C THR A 225 39.73 -47.22 -7.50
N ASN A 226 40.44 -48.28 -7.01
CA ASN A 226 41.55 -48.86 -7.72
C ASN A 226 41.20 -50.30 -8.11
N GLY A 227 40.91 -50.54 -9.38
CA GLY A 227 40.53 -51.82 -9.95
C GLY A 227 41.40 -52.22 -11.10
N SER A 228 41.07 -53.34 -11.76
CA SER A 228 41.83 -53.89 -12.91
C SER A 228 41.86 -52.95 -14.13
N GLU A 229 40.98 -51.93 -14.17
CA GLU A 229 40.93 -50.92 -15.24
C GLU A 229 41.68 -49.62 -14.88
N GLY A 230 42.41 -49.62 -13.77
CA GLY A 230 43.14 -48.44 -13.26
C GLY A 230 42.44 -47.73 -12.13
N ILE A 231 42.96 -46.53 -11.79
CA ILE A 231 42.48 -45.71 -10.70
C ILE A 231 41.41 -44.78 -11.23
N LYS A 232 40.21 -44.81 -10.64
CA LYS A 232 39.13 -43.84 -10.86
C LYS A 232 38.98 -42.93 -9.66
N HIS A 233 38.64 -41.67 -9.88
CA HIS A 233 38.44 -40.64 -8.85
C HIS A 233 39.69 -40.43 -7.97
N LYS A 234 40.88 -40.35 -8.61
CA LYS A 234 42.16 -40.21 -7.93
C LYS A 234 42.11 -39.09 -6.86
N LEU A 235 42.58 -39.42 -5.68
CA LEU A 235 42.82 -38.47 -4.59
C LEU A 235 44.03 -37.62 -4.90
N THR A 236 43.98 -36.35 -4.48
CA THR A 236 45.06 -35.38 -4.64
C THR A 236 45.47 -34.85 -3.26
N ASP A 237 46.62 -34.19 -3.20
CA ASP A 237 47.13 -33.58 -1.95
C ASP A 237 46.21 -32.46 -1.39
N SER A 238 45.20 -32.07 -2.16
CA SER A 238 44.22 -31.08 -1.77
C SER A 238 42.88 -31.69 -1.26
N ASP A 239 42.76 -33.01 -1.18
CA ASP A 239 41.54 -33.71 -0.75
C ASP A 239 41.44 -34.02 0.76
#